data_699845a4cfc16462df0ea1365c2121cf
#
_entry.id   699845a4cfc16462df0ea1365c2121cf
#
_cell.length_a   1.000
_cell.length_b   1.000
_cell.length_c   1.000
_cell.angle_alpha   90.00
_cell.angle_beta   90.00
_cell.angle_gamma   90.00
#
_symmetry.space_group_name_H-M   'P 1'
#
loop_
_entity.id
_entity.type
_entity.pdbx_description
1 polymer ?
#
loop_
_entity_poly.entity_id
_entity_poly.type
_entity_poly.pdbx_seq_one_letter_code
_entity_poly.pdbx_strand_id
1 'polypeptide(L)'
;LETGGTGPKVRPVVACKGTTCQYGLIDTVAFSRTIHERFYKGWHDVRLPHKFKIAVGGCPNNCVKPDLNDLGVIGQRVPSHDLSKCRGCKVCQIEKACPIGASRLGESRLDWNEEMCNHCGRCVGKCPFGVVGEEKRGYAVYIGGRWGKRTAQGRMLAHVFTSEEEVLEVIERALTLFRDEGSAGE
;
A
#
# COMPACT_ATOMS: atom_id res chain seq x y z
N LEU A 1 -14.88 2.31 -29.89
CA LEU A 1 -14.10 2.94 -28.84
C LEU A 1 -14.84 2.76 -27.51
N GLU A 2 -14.30 1.91 -26.64
CA GLU A 2 -14.79 1.84 -25.27
C GLU A 2 -14.36 3.13 -24.55
N THR A 3 -15.31 3.91 -24.10
CA THR A 3 -15.06 5.09 -23.28
C THR A 3 -14.97 4.68 -21.80
N GLY A 4 -14.11 5.34 -21.03
CA GLY A 4 -13.94 5.05 -19.60
C GLY A 4 -15.27 5.10 -18.85
N GLY A 5 -15.45 4.15 -17.93
CA GLY A 5 -16.70 3.93 -17.22
C GLY A 5 -17.18 5.17 -16.43
N THR A 6 -18.44 5.50 -16.56
CA THR A 6 -19.14 6.51 -15.75
C THR A 6 -20.22 5.83 -14.89
N GLY A 7 -20.83 6.55 -13.96
CA GLY A 7 -21.95 6.03 -13.16
C GLY A 7 -21.51 5.20 -11.93
N PRO A 8 -22.47 4.53 -11.29
CA PRO A 8 -22.27 3.77 -10.06
C PRO A 8 -21.72 2.37 -10.35
N LYS A 9 -20.45 2.32 -10.72
CA LYS A 9 -19.71 1.11 -11.12
C LYS A 9 -18.29 1.16 -10.60
N VAL A 10 -17.58 0.05 -10.70
CA VAL A 10 -16.11 0.02 -10.52
C VAL A 10 -15.48 0.92 -11.58
N ARG A 11 -14.54 1.76 -11.16
CA ARG A 11 -13.82 2.69 -12.04
C ARG A 11 -12.56 2.05 -12.61
N PRO A 12 -12.04 2.56 -13.74
CA PRO A 12 -10.70 2.16 -14.20
C PRO A 12 -9.68 2.27 -13.07
N VAL A 13 -8.85 1.25 -12.92
CA VAL A 13 -7.85 1.18 -11.86
C VAL A 13 -6.75 2.22 -12.10
N VAL A 14 -6.40 2.96 -11.07
CA VAL A 14 -5.29 3.92 -11.11
C VAL A 14 -4.04 3.26 -10.54
N ALA A 15 -2.92 3.36 -11.25
CA ALA A 15 -1.63 2.87 -10.77
C ALA A 15 -0.53 3.92 -10.90
N CYS A 16 0.43 3.89 -9.97
CA CYS A 16 1.66 4.65 -10.16
C CYS A 16 2.64 3.89 -11.07
N LYS A 17 3.73 4.55 -11.48
CA LYS A 17 4.82 3.92 -12.26
C LYS A 17 5.72 2.97 -11.44
N GLY A 18 5.21 2.34 -10.39
CA GLY A 18 5.98 1.53 -9.43
C GLY A 18 6.86 0.47 -10.07
N THR A 19 6.38 -0.17 -11.14
CA THR A 19 7.12 -1.18 -11.93
C THR A 19 8.49 -0.69 -12.41
N THR A 20 8.61 0.59 -12.81
CA THR A 20 9.85 1.19 -13.32
C THR A 20 10.47 2.21 -12.37
N CYS A 21 9.90 2.37 -11.17
CA CYS A 21 10.35 3.34 -10.18
C CYS A 21 11.45 2.74 -9.29
N GLN A 22 12.51 3.51 -9.03
CA GLN A 22 13.59 3.10 -8.11
C GLN A 22 13.11 2.77 -6.68
N TYR A 23 11.92 3.24 -6.30
CA TYR A 23 11.29 2.97 -5.00
C TYR A 23 10.17 1.93 -5.08
N GLY A 24 9.87 1.42 -6.27
CA GLY A 24 8.83 0.42 -6.46
C GLY A 24 9.17 -0.89 -5.73
N LEU A 25 8.20 -1.41 -4.99
CA LEU A 25 8.33 -2.66 -4.24
C LEU A 25 7.52 -3.79 -4.87
N ILE A 26 6.57 -3.44 -5.74
CA ILE A 26 5.69 -4.35 -6.48
C ILE A 26 5.58 -3.92 -7.94
N ASP A 27 5.19 -4.83 -8.82
CA ASP A 27 4.82 -4.52 -10.20
C ASP A 27 3.41 -3.93 -10.26
N THR A 28 3.33 -2.60 -10.16
CA THR A 28 2.05 -1.89 -10.15
C THR A 28 1.30 -1.98 -11.47
N VAL A 29 2.00 -2.07 -12.60
CA VAL A 29 1.38 -2.13 -13.93
C VAL A 29 0.75 -3.51 -14.14
N ALA A 30 1.48 -4.59 -13.88
CA ALA A 30 0.95 -5.94 -13.99
C ALA A 30 -0.23 -6.15 -13.04
N PHE A 31 -0.05 -5.83 -11.76
CA PHE A 31 -1.09 -6.04 -10.76
C PHE A 31 -2.34 -5.18 -11.01
N SER A 32 -2.19 -3.90 -11.38
CA SER A 32 -3.35 -3.07 -11.73
C SER A 32 -4.09 -3.57 -12.95
N ARG A 33 -3.41 -4.20 -13.92
CA ARG A 33 -4.04 -4.84 -15.08
C ARG A 33 -4.86 -6.04 -14.65
N THR A 34 -4.33 -6.90 -13.77
CA THR A 34 -5.08 -8.04 -13.21
C THR A 34 -6.35 -7.57 -12.51
N ILE A 35 -6.26 -6.55 -11.64
CA ILE A 35 -7.41 -5.96 -10.96
C ILE A 35 -8.41 -5.38 -11.97
N HIS A 36 -7.93 -4.70 -13.00
CA HIS A 36 -8.77 -4.09 -14.04
C HIS A 36 -9.57 -5.15 -14.82
N GLU A 37 -8.90 -6.22 -15.26
CA GLU A 37 -9.57 -7.31 -15.98
C GLU A 37 -10.62 -8.00 -15.10
N ARG A 38 -10.27 -8.33 -13.84
CA ARG A 38 -11.16 -9.07 -12.94
C ARG A 38 -12.34 -8.22 -12.44
N PHE A 39 -12.12 -6.94 -12.09
CA PHE A 39 -13.14 -6.14 -11.41
C PHE A 39 -13.71 -4.99 -12.23
N TYR A 40 -12.93 -4.31 -13.06
CA TYR A 40 -13.49 -3.27 -13.92
C TYR A 40 -14.26 -3.91 -15.09
N LYS A 41 -13.66 -4.85 -15.80
CA LYS A 41 -14.31 -5.55 -16.91
C LYS A 41 -15.27 -6.64 -16.41
N GLY A 42 -14.83 -7.48 -15.48
CA GLY A 42 -15.62 -8.60 -14.96
C GLY A 42 -16.88 -8.18 -14.19
N TRP A 43 -16.88 -6.96 -13.60
CA TRP A 43 -18.04 -6.38 -12.91
C TRP A 43 -18.72 -5.26 -13.71
N HIS A 44 -18.46 -5.20 -15.03
CA HIS A 44 -18.93 -4.09 -15.86
C HIS A 44 -20.45 -3.89 -15.78
N ASP A 45 -21.24 -4.97 -15.73
CA ASP A 45 -22.70 -4.94 -15.69
C ASP A 45 -23.28 -4.90 -14.27
N VAL A 46 -22.41 -4.97 -13.25
CA VAL A 46 -22.81 -4.88 -11.84
C VAL A 46 -23.01 -3.41 -11.44
N ARG A 47 -24.22 -3.07 -11.03
CA ARG A 47 -24.53 -1.75 -10.48
C ARG A 47 -24.20 -1.71 -8.99
N LEU A 48 -23.40 -0.74 -8.59
CA LEU A 48 -23.04 -0.46 -7.20
C LEU A 48 -23.89 0.70 -6.66
N PRO A 49 -24.00 0.91 -5.34
CA PRO A 49 -24.66 2.07 -4.75
C PRO A 49 -24.05 3.40 -5.21
N HIS A 50 -22.72 3.45 -5.37
CA HIS A 50 -21.97 4.58 -5.88
C HIS A 50 -20.75 4.09 -6.69
N LYS A 51 -20.01 5.00 -7.34
CA LYS A 51 -18.73 4.66 -8.00
C LYS A 51 -17.74 4.08 -6.98
N PHE A 52 -17.01 3.05 -7.36
CA PHE A 52 -15.95 2.44 -6.56
C PHE A 52 -14.60 2.60 -7.25
N LYS A 53 -13.64 3.22 -6.58
CA LYS A 53 -12.30 3.51 -7.09
C LYS A 53 -11.27 2.64 -6.42
N ILE A 54 -10.41 2.04 -7.24
CA ILE A 54 -9.28 1.23 -6.78
C ILE A 54 -7.98 1.90 -7.26
N ALA A 55 -7.01 2.03 -6.36
CA ALA A 55 -5.70 2.58 -6.70
C ALA A 55 -4.56 1.71 -6.17
N VAL A 56 -3.50 1.57 -6.98
CA VAL A 56 -2.32 0.74 -6.69
C VAL A 56 -1.07 1.61 -6.63
N GLY A 57 -0.47 1.72 -5.45
CA GLY A 57 0.80 2.39 -5.20
C GLY A 57 1.95 1.39 -5.05
N GLY A 58 3.09 1.66 -5.67
CA GLY A 58 4.25 0.77 -5.65
C GLY A 58 5.02 0.78 -4.33
N CYS A 59 4.84 1.79 -3.48
CA CYS A 59 5.54 1.93 -2.20
C CYS A 59 4.88 3.00 -1.31
N PRO A 60 5.27 3.13 -0.03
CA PRO A 60 4.72 4.11 0.91
C PRO A 60 4.92 5.59 0.57
N ASN A 61 5.60 5.94 -0.54
CA ASN A 61 5.60 7.34 -1.03
C ASN A 61 4.20 7.81 -1.48
N ASN A 62 3.25 6.89 -1.65
CA ASN A 62 1.83 7.20 -1.81
C ASN A 62 1.49 8.16 -2.97
N CYS A 63 2.21 8.06 -4.10
CA CYS A 63 2.16 9.02 -5.21
C CYS A 63 0.78 9.16 -5.86
N VAL A 64 -0.01 8.08 -5.94
CA VAL A 64 -1.38 8.07 -6.50
C VAL A 64 -2.45 8.04 -5.42
N LYS A 65 -2.05 8.28 -4.17
CA LYS A 65 -2.96 8.36 -3.01
C LYS A 65 -3.91 7.17 -2.89
N PRO A 66 -3.42 5.91 -2.85
CA PRO A 66 -4.28 4.75 -2.72
C PRO A 66 -5.19 4.83 -1.49
N ASP A 67 -4.67 5.33 -0.38
CA ASP A 67 -5.39 5.54 0.90
C ASP A 67 -6.53 6.57 0.85
N LEU A 68 -6.65 7.33 -0.23
CA LEU A 68 -7.76 8.26 -0.48
C LEU A 68 -8.75 7.75 -1.52
N ASN A 69 -8.68 6.49 -1.89
CA ASN A 69 -9.63 5.81 -2.77
C ASN A 69 -10.50 4.84 -1.96
N ASP A 70 -11.62 4.39 -2.51
CA ASP A 70 -12.53 3.46 -1.82
C ASP A 70 -11.79 2.18 -1.39
N LEU A 71 -10.84 1.73 -2.24
CA LEU A 71 -9.86 0.70 -1.91
C LEU A 71 -8.48 1.09 -2.46
N GLY A 72 -7.46 0.99 -1.63
CA GLY A 72 -6.08 1.27 -1.99
C GLY A 72 -5.15 0.12 -1.67
N VAL A 73 -4.19 -0.13 -2.56
CA VAL A 73 -3.12 -1.11 -2.34
C VAL A 73 -1.78 -0.39 -2.40
N ILE A 74 -0.90 -0.65 -1.42
CA ILE A 74 0.44 -0.07 -1.35
C ILE A 74 1.46 -1.18 -1.13
N GLY A 75 2.46 -1.26 -2.02
CA GLY A 75 3.58 -2.18 -1.85
C GLY A 75 4.36 -1.93 -0.57
N GLN A 76 4.72 -2.99 0.13
CA GLN A 76 5.39 -2.98 1.43
C GLN A 76 6.66 -3.82 1.41
N ARG A 77 7.66 -3.37 2.16
CA ARG A 77 8.87 -4.13 2.50
C ARG A 77 9.13 -4.00 3.99
N VAL A 78 8.63 -4.98 4.74
CA VAL A 78 8.69 -4.99 6.21
C VAL A 78 10.12 -5.28 6.65
N PRO A 79 10.76 -4.40 7.46
CA PRO A 79 12.07 -4.67 8.00
C PRO A 79 11.98 -5.55 9.25
N SER A 80 12.95 -6.45 9.42
CA SER A 80 13.24 -7.11 10.70
C SER A 80 14.37 -6.38 11.42
N HIS A 81 14.32 -6.27 12.74
CA HIS A 81 15.34 -5.59 13.55
C HIS A 81 15.96 -6.53 14.58
N ASP A 82 17.26 -6.76 14.45
CA ASP A 82 18.07 -7.46 15.46
C ASP A 82 18.99 -6.44 16.16
N LEU A 83 18.46 -5.78 17.16
CA LEU A 83 19.17 -4.72 17.89
C LEU A 83 20.38 -5.24 18.67
N SER A 84 20.49 -6.56 18.93
CA SER A 84 21.65 -7.15 19.60
C SER A 84 22.93 -7.01 18.79
N LYS A 85 22.83 -6.90 17.46
CA LYS A 85 23.94 -6.67 16.54
C LYS A 85 24.40 -5.22 16.45
N CYS A 86 23.67 -4.30 17.08
CA CYS A 86 24.00 -2.87 17.01
C CYS A 86 25.27 -2.55 17.81
N ARG A 87 26.21 -1.85 17.17
CA ARG A 87 27.51 -1.48 17.75
C ARG A 87 27.62 0.00 18.12
N GLY A 88 26.53 0.77 18.09
CA GLY A 88 26.54 2.16 18.47
C GLY A 88 27.49 3.04 17.63
N CYS A 89 27.44 2.93 16.30
CA CYS A 89 28.34 3.66 15.41
C CYS A 89 28.13 5.17 15.53
N LYS A 90 29.20 5.98 15.43
CA LYS A 90 29.10 7.45 15.41
C LYS A 90 28.19 7.98 14.29
N VAL A 91 28.07 7.25 13.20
CA VAL A 91 27.21 7.57 12.05
C VAL A 91 26.40 6.34 11.70
N CYS A 92 25.09 6.39 11.92
CA CYS A 92 24.19 5.29 11.63
C CYS A 92 23.62 5.39 10.20
N GLN A 93 23.90 4.38 9.36
CA GLN A 93 23.38 4.33 7.99
C GLN A 93 21.88 3.98 7.94
N ILE A 94 21.36 3.31 8.96
CA ILE A 94 19.92 3.00 9.07
C ILE A 94 19.14 4.30 9.33
N GLU A 95 19.58 5.11 10.30
CA GLU A 95 18.98 6.39 10.60
C GLU A 95 18.98 7.31 9.38
N LYS A 96 20.13 7.44 8.69
CA LYS A 96 20.23 8.23 7.44
C LYS A 96 19.31 7.73 6.34
N ALA A 97 19.03 6.44 6.29
CA ALA A 97 18.17 5.84 5.28
C ALA A 97 16.68 5.96 5.62
N CYS A 98 16.31 6.22 6.88
CA CYS A 98 14.93 6.31 7.33
C CYS A 98 14.32 7.70 7.01
N PRO A 99 13.42 7.82 6.02
CA PRO A 99 12.92 9.14 5.59
C PRO A 99 11.94 9.78 6.58
N ILE A 100 11.40 8.97 7.50
CA ILE A 100 10.37 9.40 8.46
C ILE A 100 10.87 9.38 9.92
N GLY A 101 12.16 9.06 10.14
CA GLY A 101 12.76 9.04 11.46
C GLY A 101 12.25 7.95 12.41
N ALA A 102 11.62 6.88 11.87
CA ALA A 102 11.21 5.72 12.67
C ALA A 102 12.40 4.93 13.23
N SER A 103 13.59 5.06 12.62
CA SER A 103 14.84 4.50 13.13
C SER A 103 15.79 5.64 13.44
N ARG A 104 16.26 5.75 14.67
CA ARG A 104 17.18 6.79 15.14
C ARG A 104 18.30 6.19 15.96
N LEU A 105 19.47 6.79 15.93
CA LEU A 105 20.57 6.41 16.81
C LEU A 105 20.34 7.06 18.18
N GLY A 106 20.13 6.23 19.21
CA GLY A 106 20.12 6.67 20.60
C GLY A 106 21.54 6.81 21.14
N GLU A 107 21.70 6.89 22.47
CA GLU A 107 23.01 7.13 23.11
C GLU A 107 24.04 6.02 22.80
N SER A 108 23.63 4.76 22.72
CA SER A 108 24.53 3.61 22.57
C SER A 108 24.11 2.62 21.49
N ARG A 109 22.88 2.70 21.00
CA ARG A 109 22.34 1.76 20.00
C ARG A 109 21.22 2.39 19.19
N LEU A 110 20.81 1.69 18.12
CA LEU A 110 19.66 2.06 17.30
C LEU A 110 18.37 1.88 18.11
N ASP A 111 17.52 2.90 18.08
CA ASP A 111 16.14 2.85 18.53
C ASP A 111 15.24 2.76 17.30
N TRP A 112 14.23 1.90 17.37
CA TRP A 112 13.24 1.73 16.32
C TRP A 112 11.83 1.86 16.86
N ASN A 113 11.07 2.75 16.26
CA ASN A 113 9.65 2.94 16.55
C ASN A 113 8.82 2.25 15.47
N GLU A 114 8.22 1.10 15.84
CA GLU A 114 7.41 0.28 14.94
C GLU A 114 6.14 1.00 14.48
N GLU A 115 5.48 1.75 15.37
CA GLU A 115 4.24 2.46 15.07
C GLU A 115 4.44 3.58 14.04
N MET A 116 5.62 4.20 14.02
CA MET A 116 5.99 5.18 13.00
C MET A 116 6.40 4.53 11.68
N CYS A 117 6.80 3.26 11.68
CA CYS A 117 7.36 2.60 10.51
C CYS A 117 6.30 2.37 9.43
N ASN A 118 6.48 2.98 8.25
CA ASN A 118 5.61 2.79 7.09
C ASN A 118 6.02 1.64 6.17
N HIS A 119 6.93 0.78 6.59
CA HIS A 119 7.41 -0.40 5.87
C HIS A 119 7.94 -0.11 4.44
N CYS A 120 8.62 1.02 4.25
CA CYS A 120 9.24 1.35 2.96
C CYS A 120 10.51 0.54 2.67
N GLY A 121 11.08 -0.13 3.66
CA GLY A 121 12.24 -1.01 3.56
C GLY A 121 13.56 -0.33 3.17
N ARG A 122 13.65 1.02 3.21
CA ARG A 122 14.86 1.75 2.81
C ARG A 122 16.07 1.48 3.72
N CYS A 123 15.81 1.09 4.97
CA CYS A 123 16.82 0.71 5.96
C CYS A 123 17.39 -0.70 5.78
N VAL A 124 16.67 -1.57 5.06
CA VAL A 124 17.07 -2.97 4.85
C VAL A 124 18.41 -3.05 4.13
N GLY A 125 19.35 -3.80 4.71
CA GLY A 125 20.69 -4.00 4.16
C GLY A 125 21.62 -2.78 4.25
N LYS A 126 21.25 -1.72 4.98
CA LYS A 126 22.10 -0.52 5.15
C LYS A 126 23.13 -0.67 6.26
N CYS A 127 22.90 -1.56 7.22
CA CYS A 127 23.86 -1.82 8.30
C CYS A 127 24.84 -2.93 7.92
N PRO A 128 26.17 -2.68 7.95
CA PRO A 128 27.16 -3.72 7.64
C PRO A 128 27.18 -4.85 8.68
N PHE A 129 26.60 -4.62 9.86
CA PHE A 129 26.50 -5.63 10.94
C PHE A 129 25.18 -6.42 10.90
N GLY A 130 24.31 -6.17 9.91
CA GLY A 130 23.07 -6.91 9.74
C GLY A 130 22.01 -6.62 10.81
N VAL A 131 21.99 -5.42 11.38
CA VAL A 131 20.97 -5.01 12.38
C VAL A 131 19.58 -4.96 11.77
N VAL A 132 19.45 -4.60 10.50
CA VAL A 132 18.16 -4.57 9.80
C VAL A 132 18.20 -5.47 8.58
N GLY A 133 17.36 -6.49 8.62
CA GLY A 133 17.06 -7.41 7.53
C GLY A 133 15.70 -7.14 6.91
N GLU A 134 15.32 -8.00 5.98
CA GLU A 134 13.97 -8.04 5.41
C GLU A 134 13.20 -9.18 6.08
N GLU A 135 12.04 -8.89 6.66
CA GLU A 135 11.12 -9.90 7.19
C GLU A 135 10.26 -10.46 6.08
N LYS A 136 9.54 -9.56 5.38
CA LYS A 136 8.65 -9.92 4.28
C LYS A 136 8.42 -8.77 3.31
N ARG A 137 7.98 -9.11 2.11
CA ARG A 137 7.38 -8.18 1.13
C ARG A 137 5.91 -8.49 0.94
N GLY A 138 5.16 -7.50 0.53
CA GLY A 138 3.75 -7.70 0.26
C GLY A 138 2.99 -6.41 0.02
N TYR A 139 1.74 -6.42 0.43
CA TYR A 139 0.75 -5.41 0.11
C TYR A 139 0.02 -4.95 1.37
N ALA A 140 0.03 -3.66 1.65
CA ALA A 140 -0.92 -3.06 2.58
C ALA A 140 -2.19 -2.71 1.82
N VAL A 141 -3.34 -3.06 2.37
CA VAL A 141 -4.66 -2.73 1.80
C VAL A 141 -5.37 -1.73 2.69
N TYR A 142 -5.88 -0.67 2.07
CA TYR A 142 -6.64 0.40 2.70
C TYR A 142 -8.08 0.37 2.19
N ILE A 143 -9.06 0.56 3.07
CA ILE A 143 -10.48 0.56 2.73
C ILE A 143 -11.16 1.79 3.32
N GLY A 144 -12.13 2.37 2.59
CA GLY A 144 -12.98 3.47 3.04
C GLY A 144 -12.35 4.85 2.84
N GLY A 145 -11.34 4.96 1.99
CA GLY A 145 -10.79 6.25 1.59
C GLY A 145 -11.74 7.02 0.67
N ARG A 146 -11.65 8.33 0.71
CA ARG A 146 -12.48 9.23 -0.08
C ARG A 146 -11.75 10.52 -0.41
N TRP A 147 -11.78 10.90 -1.68
CA TRP A 147 -11.25 12.17 -2.17
C TRP A 147 -12.28 12.88 -3.04
N GLY A 148 -12.75 14.04 -2.61
CA GLY A 148 -13.75 14.83 -3.30
C GLY A 148 -14.24 15.98 -2.43
N LYS A 149 -15.55 16.30 -2.49
CA LYS A 149 -16.17 17.36 -1.66
C LYS A 149 -15.97 17.11 -0.15
N ARG A 150 -15.87 15.85 0.25
CA ARG A 150 -15.44 15.44 1.58
C ARG A 150 -14.22 14.53 1.41
N THR A 151 -13.24 14.64 2.29
CA THR A 151 -12.02 13.81 2.30
C THR A 151 -12.06 12.91 3.52
N ALA A 152 -11.73 11.63 3.31
CA ALA A 152 -11.50 10.69 4.37
C ALA A 152 -10.32 9.79 4.00
N GLN A 153 -9.46 9.50 4.97
CA GLN A 153 -8.38 8.56 4.78
C GLN A 153 -8.88 7.15 5.05
N GLY A 154 -8.56 6.23 4.14
CA GLY A 154 -8.84 4.81 4.30
C GLY A 154 -8.08 4.22 5.48
N ARG A 155 -8.67 3.21 6.11
CA ARG A 155 -8.03 2.45 7.18
C ARG A 155 -7.27 1.28 6.60
N MET A 156 -6.02 1.12 7.03
CA MET A 156 -5.22 -0.05 6.68
C MET A 156 -5.78 -1.29 7.37
N LEU A 157 -5.89 -2.40 6.65
CA LEU A 157 -6.19 -3.70 7.24
C LEU A 157 -5.03 -4.17 8.14
N ALA A 158 -5.35 -5.01 9.13
CA ALA A 158 -4.47 -5.30 10.26
C ALA A 158 -3.14 -5.99 9.91
N HIS A 159 -2.97 -6.49 8.68
CA HIS A 159 -1.74 -7.18 8.27
C HIS A 159 -1.30 -6.83 6.85
N VAL A 160 -0.06 -7.14 6.54
CA VAL A 160 0.50 -7.05 5.20
C VAL A 160 0.27 -8.38 4.51
N PHE A 161 -0.46 -8.36 3.41
CA PHE A 161 -0.72 -9.52 2.56
C PHE A 161 0.54 -9.91 1.79
N THR A 162 0.75 -11.19 1.53
CA THR A 162 1.98 -11.69 0.91
C THR A 162 1.80 -12.14 -0.53
N SER A 163 0.56 -12.30 -0.99
CA SER A 163 0.23 -12.68 -2.36
C SER A 163 -0.78 -11.72 -3.01
N GLU A 164 -0.74 -11.64 -4.33
CA GLU A 164 -1.73 -10.88 -5.11
C GLU A 164 -3.11 -11.50 -5.00
N GLU A 165 -3.22 -12.82 -4.92
CA GLU A 165 -4.51 -13.50 -4.82
C GLU A 165 -5.24 -13.17 -3.51
N GLU A 166 -4.53 -13.13 -2.38
CA GLU A 166 -5.12 -12.66 -1.12
C GLU A 166 -5.69 -11.24 -1.24
N VAL A 167 -4.99 -10.35 -1.94
CA VAL A 167 -5.47 -8.98 -2.18
C VAL A 167 -6.69 -8.97 -3.10
N LEU A 168 -6.69 -9.80 -4.16
CA LEU A 168 -7.84 -9.92 -5.07
C LEU A 168 -9.09 -10.43 -4.34
N GLU A 169 -8.95 -11.38 -3.42
CA GLU A 169 -10.05 -11.84 -2.57
C GLU A 169 -10.59 -10.70 -1.67
N VAL A 170 -9.71 -9.88 -1.11
CA VAL A 170 -10.12 -8.72 -0.30
C VAL A 170 -10.89 -7.71 -1.14
N ILE A 171 -10.43 -7.44 -2.38
CA ILE A 171 -11.12 -6.53 -3.31
C ILE A 171 -12.53 -7.07 -3.61
N GLU A 172 -12.66 -8.37 -3.89
CA GLU A 172 -13.94 -8.99 -4.20
C GLU A 172 -14.92 -8.91 -3.03
N ARG A 173 -14.44 -9.22 -1.82
CA ARG A 173 -15.24 -9.10 -0.59
C ARG A 173 -15.66 -7.65 -0.32
N ALA A 174 -14.77 -6.69 -0.52
CA ALA A 174 -15.08 -5.28 -0.35
C ALA A 174 -16.12 -4.78 -1.35
N LEU A 175 -16.03 -5.20 -2.62
CA LEU A 175 -17.01 -4.88 -3.65
C LEU A 175 -18.37 -5.52 -3.36
N THR A 176 -18.38 -6.78 -2.92
CA THR A 176 -19.61 -7.49 -2.54
C THR A 176 -20.30 -6.81 -1.37
N LEU A 177 -19.55 -6.50 -0.31
CA LEU A 177 -20.07 -5.75 0.85
C LEU A 177 -20.64 -4.39 0.42
N PHE A 178 -19.90 -3.65 -0.41
CA PHE A 178 -20.33 -2.34 -0.88
C PHE A 178 -21.57 -2.42 -1.77
N ARG A 179 -21.70 -3.46 -2.61
CA ARG A 179 -22.89 -3.70 -3.42
C ARG A 179 -24.12 -3.96 -2.56
N ASP A 180 -23.96 -4.79 -1.52
CA ASP A 180 -25.09 -5.34 -0.74
C ASP A 180 -25.50 -4.42 0.42
N GLU A 181 -24.57 -3.70 1.03
CA GLU A 181 -24.80 -2.89 2.22
C GLU A 181 -24.49 -1.39 2.03
N GLY A 182 -23.90 -1.00 0.89
CA GLY A 182 -23.52 0.37 0.63
C GLY A 182 -24.71 1.30 0.43
N SER A 183 -24.61 2.54 0.93
CA SER A 183 -25.63 3.55 0.75
C SER A 183 -25.42 4.36 -0.54
N ALA A 184 -26.52 4.70 -1.22
CA ALA A 184 -26.46 5.50 -2.44
C ALA A 184 -26.08 6.96 -2.12
N GLY A 185 -25.10 7.50 -2.87
CA GLY A 185 -24.74 8.93 -2.81
C GLY A 185 -23.70 9.31 -1.76
N GLU A 186 -23.15 8.38 -1.04
CA GLU A 186 -22.12 8.64 -0.04
C GLU A 186 -20.73 8.07 -0.43
#